data_053b8cf1deabd98c5b090eb268d1d3e6
#
_entry.id   053b8cf1deabd98c5b090eb268d1d3e6
#
_cell.length_a   1.000
_cell.length_b   1.000
_cell.length_c   1.000
_cell.angle_alpha   90.00
_cell.angle_beta   90.00
_cell.angle_gamma   90.00
#
_symmetry.space_group_name_H-M   'P 1'
#
loop_
_entity.id
_entity.type
_entity.pdbx_description
1 polymer ?
#
loop_
_entity_poly.entity_id
_entity_poly.type
_entity_poly.pdbx_seq_one_letter_code
_entity_poly.pdbx_strand_id
1 'polypeptide(L)'
;MVGWPDRRFLDLIGTDVPIVQAPMAAAAGVELCVGAMKGGALGSLPCALLTPDQLRVQFEQVRSRATGPLNLNFFCHQMPQGADNNAWRALLRPYYDEFGVDPGNGGPLRLPFDPEMCAVVEQLRPEVVSFHFALPEPELLERVKSAGAMVIGNATTVEEARWLAARGVDAIIAQGFEAGGHTGRFLGSDPAEAMGLFALIPQMADAVSVPVIAAGGVGDGRGIAAAMVLGASAVQLGTAYLHSPETPISAAHRARLTEGHTVFTNLMTGGLARGVRGRLVDELGPVRDEAPPYPLASAALAPIRSAAEKAGEYGFGPMWAGQAAPLGQALPAAELTRKLAADALAILEGRG
;
A
#
# COMPACT_ATOMS: atom_id res chain seq x y z
N MET A 1 -24.64 -20.04 13.36
CA MET A 1 -24.08 -19.01 12.44
C MET A 1 -22.64 -19.40 12.17
N VAL A 2 -22.29 -19.67 10.92
CA VAL A 2 -20.89 -19.83 10.53
C VAL A 2 -20.30 -18.43 10.57
N GLY A 3 -19.27 -18.22 11.37
CA GLY A 3 -18.54 -16.96 11.43
C GLY A 3 -17.31 -17.00 10.51
N TRP A 4 -16.40 -16.07 10.67
CA TRP A 4 -15.12 -16.07 9.95
C TRP A 4 -14.32 -17.33 10.31
N PRO A 5 -13.73 -18.06 9.33
CA PRO A 5 -13.02 -19.32 9.57
C PRO A 5 -11.81 -19.18 10.50
N ASP A 6 -11.09 -18.07 10.37
CA ASP A 6 -9.98 -17.70 11.24
C ASP A 6 -10.28 -16.34 11.89
N ARG A 7 -10.29 -16.30 13.22
CA ARG A 7 -10.58 -15.10 13.99
C ARG A 7 -9.33 -14.45 14.60
N ARG A 8 -8.14 -15.02 14.39
CA ARG A 8 -6.90 -14.54 15.04
C ARG A 8 -6.66 -13.05 14.80
N PHE A 9 -6.91 -12.56 13.59
CA PHE A 9 -6.80 -11.12 13.29
C PHE A 9 -7.84 -10.30 14.05
N LEU A 10 -9.11 -10.71 14.04
CA LEU A 10 -10.19 -10.01 14.74
C LEU A 10 -9.94 -9.94 16.23
N ASP A 11 -9.52 -11.05 16.83
CA ASP A 11 -9.26 -11.16 18.27
C ASP A 11 -7.99 -10.36 18.67
N LEU A 12 -7.01 -10.24 17.75
CA LEU A 12 -5.79 -9.47 17.95
C LEU A 12 -6.04 -7.96 17.86
N ILE A 13 -6.74 -7.52 16.82
CA ILE A 13 -6.86 -6.08 16.47
C ILE A 13 -8.14 -5.46 17.05
N GLY A 14 -9.22 -6.24 17.17
CA GLY A 14 -10.49 -5.73 17.70
C GLY A 14 -11.38 -5.03 16.66
N THR A 15 -11.26 -5.38 15.37
CA THR A 15 -12.17 -4.89 14.31
C THR A 15 -13.42 -5.77 14.19
N ASP A 16 -14.51 -5.22 13.61
CA ASP A 16 -15.75 -5.98 13.41
C ASP A 16 -15.64 -6.97 12.24
N VAL A 17 -14.85 -6.63 11.22
CA VAL A 17 -14.63 -7.44 10.02
C VAL A 17 -13.13 -7.62 9.76
N PRO A 18 -12.69 -8.76 9.18
CA PRO A 18 -11.28 -9.03 8.92
C PRO A 18 -10.79 -8.34 7.63
N ILE A 19 -11.01 -7.04 7.54
CA ILE A 19 -10.63 -6.20 6.41
C ILE A 19 -9.74 -5.06 6.92
N VAL A 20 -8.64 -4.84 6.21
CA VAL A 20 -7.73 -3.70 6.37
C VAL A 20 -7.90 -2.79 5.15
N GLN A 21 -8.22 -1.52 5.36
CA GLN A 21 -8.09 -0.53 4.31
C GLN A 21 -6.60 -0.24 4.12
N ALA A 22 -6.06 -0.56 2.94
CA ALA A 22 -4.64 -0.41 2.66
C ALA A 22 -4.19 1.07 2.78
N PRO A 23 -3.02 1.33 3.40
CA PRO A 23 -2.42 2.66 3.39
C PRO A 23 -1.89 2.98 1.98
N MET A 24 -2.49 3.95 1.31
CA MET A 24 -2.15 4.31 -0.07
C MET A 24 -1.65 5.76 -0.12
N ALA A 25 -0.35 5.97 -0.17
CA ALA A 25 0.25 7.31 -0.21
C ALA A 25 -0.31 8.14 -1.38
N ALA A 26 -0.77 9.35 -1.10
CA ALA A 26 -1.47 10.27 -2.01
C ALA A 26 -2.83 9.80 -2.55
N ALA A 27 -3.27 8.58 -2.27
CA ALA A 27 -4.57 8.06 -2.70
C ALA A 27 -5.51 7.69 -1.52
N ALA A 28 -5.01 7.70 -0.30
CA ALA A 28 -5.78 7.56 0.92
C ALA A 28 -5.45 8.69 1.89
N GLY A 29 -6.35 8.98 2.79
CA GLY A 29 -6.20 10.00 3.84
C GLY A 29 -7.30 9.83 4.88
N VAL A 30 -7.54 10.87 5.65
CA VAL A 30 -8.50 10.89 6.75
C VAL A 30 -9.90 10.41 6.33
N GLU A 31 -10.41 10.89 5.18
CA GLU A 31 -11.77 10.57 4.73
C GLU A 31 -11.96 9.07 4.50
N LEU A 32 -11.04 8.45 3.74
CA LEU A 32 -11.09 7.02 3.45
C LEU A 32 -10.90 6.19 4.72
N CYS A 33 -9.93 6.57 5.55
CA CYS A 33 -9.65 5.91 6.82
C CYS A 33 -10.89 5.88 7.73
N VAL A 34 -11.50 7.04 7.96
CA VAL A 34 -12.75 7.19 8.75
C VAL A 34 -13.89 6.38 8.13
N GLY A 35 -14.05 6.42 6.80
CA GLY A 35 -15.06 5.64 6.10
C GLY A 35 -14.90 4.14 6.32
N ALA A 36 -13.70 3.61 6.16
CA ALA A 36 -13.38 2.20 6.38
C ALA A 36 -13.64 1.77 7.85
N MET A 37 -13.18 2.58 8.83
CA MET A 37 -13.42 2.34 10.26
C MET A 37 -14.92 2.30 10.58
N LYS A 38 -15.72 3.21 10.03
CA LYS A 38 -17.20 3.18 10.17
C LYS A 38 -17.86 1.98 9.51
N GLY A 39 -17.17 1.32 8.61
CA GLY A 39 -17.55 0.03 8.02
C GLY A 39 -17.16 -1.18 8.88
N GLY A 40 -16.41 -0.99 9.94
CA GLY A 40 -15.92 -2.04 10.84
C GLY A 40 -14.53 -2.60 10.50
N ALA A 41 -13.82 -2.03 9.51
CA ALA A 41 -12.47 -2.41 9.10
C ALA A 41 -11.38 -1.70 9.92
N LEU A 42 -10.14 -2.21 9.84
CA LEU A 42 -8.96 -1.47 10.29
C LEU A 42 -8.68 -0.36 9.28
N GLY A 43 -8.88 0.90 9.67
CA GLY A 43 -8.50 2.07 8.89
C GLY A 43 -6.98 2.31 8.95
N SER A 44 -6.40 2.81 7.85
CA SER A 44 -4.96 3.08 7.79
C SER A 44 -4.65 4.47 7.27
N LEU A 45 -3.76 5.20 7.96
CA LEU A 45 -3.15 6.44 7.47
C LEU A 45 -1.79 6.14 6.83
N PRO A 46 -1.57 6.57 5.57
CA PRO A 46 -0.27 6.45 4.90
C PRO A 46 0.66 7.58 5.34
N CYS A 47 1.60 7.30 6.22
CA CYS A 47 2.44 8.32 6.85
C CYS A 47 3.75 8.62 6.09
N ALA A 48 4.10 7.85 5.06
CA ALA A 48 5.38 7.95 4.35
C ALA A 48 5.65 9.30 3.64
N LEU A 49 4.65 10.17 3.50
CA LEU A 49 4.77 11.51 2.89
C LEU A 49 4.40 12.63 3.87
N LEU A 50 4.10 12.31 5.11
CA LEU A 50 3.68 13.28 6.12
C LEU A 50 4.89 13.78 6.92
N THR A 51 4.84 15.06 7.30
CA THR A 51 5.67 15.57 8.38
C THR A 51 5.11 15.14 9.74
N PRO A 52 5.90 15.20 10.83
CA PRO A 52 5.42 14.92 12.18
C PRO A 52 4.16 15.70 12.56
N ASP A 53 4.08 16.99 12.21
CA ASP A 53 2.92 17.83 12.51
C ASP A 53 1.69 17.47 11.68
N GLN A 54 1.90 17.16 10.39
CA GLN A 54 0.82 16.67 9.53
C GLN A 54 0.23 15.35 10.04
N LEU A 55 1.09 14.45 10.53
CA LEU A 55 0.65 13.19 11.11
C LEU A 55 -0.20 13.43 12.37
N ARG A 56 0.24 14.30 13.29
CA ARG A 56 -0.55 14.67 14.49
C ARG A 56 -1.93 15.19 14.11
N VAL A 57 -1.98 16.13 13.16
CA VAL A 57 -3.23 16.72 12.69
C VAL A 57 -4.16 15.67 12.08
N GLN A 58 -3.66 14.81 11.19
CA GLN A 58 -4.49 13.78 10.57
C GLN A 58 -4.95 12.72 11.57
N PHE A 59 -4.11 12.34 12.52
CA PHE A 59 -4.47 11.41 13.60
C PHE A 59 -5.65 11.94 14.42
N GLU A 60 -5.58 13.19 14.89
CA GLU A 60 -6.66 13.84 15.64
C GLU A 60 -7.95 13.97 14.81
N GLN A 61 -7.83 14.26 13.51
CA GLN A 61 -8.98 14.32 12.61
C GLN A 61 -9.68 12.95 12.49
N VAL A 62 -8.93 11.85 12.46
CA VAL A 62 -9.53 10.50 12.47
C VAL A 62 -10.18 10.23 13.81
N ARG A 63 -9.47 10.47 14.93
CA ARG A 63 -9.95 10.20 16.29
C ARG A 63 -11.21 10.98 16.66
N SER A 64 -11.35 12.20 16.15
CA SER A 64 -12.57 13.01 16.37
C SER A 64 -13.80 12.50 15.61
N ARG A 65 -13.64 11.58 14.64
CA ARG A 65 -14.70 11.17 13.70
C ARG A 65 -14.99 9.66 13.68
N ALA A 66 -14.07 8.85 14.19
CA ALA A 66 -14.22 7.39 14.26
C ALA A 66 -13.57 6.84 15.53
N THR A 67 -14.15 5.76 16.04
CA THR A 67 -13.64 4.98 17.17
C THR A 67 -13.11 3.64 16.69
N GLY A 68 -12.27 2.97 17.49
CA GLY A 68 -11.69 1.67 17.17
C GLY A 68 -10.21 1.74 16.74
N PRO A 69 -9.62 0.61 16.37
CA PRO A 69 -8.21 0.54 16.05
C PRO A 69 -7.85 1.32 14.77
N LEU A 70 -6.69 1.99 14.81
CA LEU A 70 -6.15 2.78 13.72
C LEU A 70 -4.71 2.34 13.44
N ASN A 71 -4.41 2.12 12.17
CA ASN A 71 -3.08 1.77 11.68
C ASN A 71 -2.35 3.01 11.13
N LEU A 72 -1.13 3.25 11.61
CA LEU A 72 -0.19 4.19 11.03
C LEU A 72 0.85 3.43 10.20
N ASN A 73 0.98 3.73 8.93
CA ASN A 73 1.88 3.01 8.02
C ASN A 73 3.10 3.83 7.65
N PHE A 74 4.27 3.22 7.76
CA PHE A 74 5.57 3.82 7.43
C PHE A 74 6.38 2.94 6.47
N PHE A 75 7.38 3.53 5.82
CA PHE A 75 8.34 2.85 4.97
C PHE A 75 9.68 2.69 5.68
N CYS A 76 10.35 1.55 5.46
CA CYS A 76 11.65 1.23 6.05
C CYS A 76 12.72 0.94 4.97
N HIS A 77 12.57 1.54 3.79
CA HIS A 77 13.57 1.41 2.74
C HIS A 77 14.90 2.06 3.12
N GLN A 78 15.98 1.54 2.54
CA GLN A 78 17.30 2.15 2.66
C GLN A 78 17.46 3.26 1.63
N MET A 79 17.98 4.42 2.05
CA MET A 79 18.32 5.50 1.12
C MET A 79 19.56 5.13 0.31
N PRO A 80 19.48 5.14 -1.03
CA PRO A 80 20.64 4.81 -1.86
C PRO A 80 21.72 5.87 -1.72
N GLN A 81 22.97 5.41 -1.57
CA GLN A 81 24.14 6.28 -1.49
C GLN A 81 24.85 6.36 -2.85
N GLY A 82 25.33 7.56 -3.21
CA GLY A 82 26.15 7.76 -4.40
C GLY A 82 25.45 7.56 -5.74
N ALA A 83 24.14 7.34 -5.78
CA ALA A 83 23.39 7.25 -7.02
C ALA A 83 23.22 8.63 -7.64
N ASP A 84 23.50 8.76 -8.94
CA ASP A 84 23.23 9.97 -9.71
C ASP A 84 21.97 9.80 -10.58
N ASN A 85 21.44 10.93 -11.06
CA ASN A 85 20.26 10.97 -11.93
C ASN A 85 20.61 11.34 -13.38
N ASN A 86 21.88 11.33 -13.77
CA ASN A 86 22.30 11.87 -15.06
C ASN A 86 21.73 11.06 -16.24
N ALA A 87 21.84 9.73 -16.20
CA ALA A 87 21.29 8.86 -17.25
C ALA A 87 19.76 8.99 -17.32
N TRP A 88 19.10 9.02 -16.16
CA TRP A 88 17.64 9.20 -16.07
C TRP A 88 17.19 10.55 -16.61
N ARG A 89 17.85 11.64 -16.22
CA ARG A 89 17.57 12.98 -16.73
C ARG A 89 17.83 13.10 -18.24
N ALA A 90 18.86 12.42 -18.76
CA ALA A 90 19.12 12.37 -20.19
C ALA A 90 17.98 11.68 -20.96
N LEU A 91 17.46 10.58 -20.42
CA LEU A 91 16.32 9.85 -20.99
C LEU A 91 15.03 10.67 -20.93
N LEU A 92 14.85 11.48 -19.88
CA LEU A 92 13.69 12.36 -19.71
C LEU A 92 13.79 13.68 -20.50
N ARG A 93 14.92 13.99 -21.14
CA ARG A 93 15.17 15.25 -21.84
C ARG A 93 14.09 15.64 -22.85
N PRO A 94 13.59 14.75 -23.73
CA PRO A 94 12.54 15.09 -24.68
C PRO A 94 11.26 15.63 -24.00
N TYR A 95 10.91 15.12 -22.83
CA TYR A 95 9.72 15.52 -22.08
C TYR A 95 9.91 16.86 -21.35
N TYR A 96 11.12 17.16 -20.85
CA TYR A 96 11.42 18.49 -20.32
C TYR A 96 11.25 19.54 -21.42
N ASP A 97 11.76 19.26 -22.61
CA ASP A 97 11.67 20.16 -23.76
C ASP A 97 10.20 20.29 -24.24
N GLU A 98 9.43 19.19 -24.30
CA GLU A 98 8.00 19.17 -24.68
C GLU A 98 7.15 20.03 -23.77
N PHE A 99 7.31 19.87 -22.44
CA PHE A 99 6.51 20.59 -21.46
C PHE A 99 7.10 21.95 -21.06
N GLY A 100 8.25 22.32 -21.62
CA GLY A 100 8.90 23.61 -21.34
C GLY A 100 9.31 23.78 -19.88
N VAL A 101 9.75 22.69 -19.22
CA VAL A 101 10.13 22.70 -17.81
C VAL A 101 11.61 22.43 -17.61
N ASP A 102 12.19 23.06 -16.59
CA ASP A 102 13.56 22.80 -16.17
C ASP A 102 13.60 21.52 -15.33
N PRO A 103 14.60 20.63 -15.53
CA PRO A 103 14.84 19.49 -14.65
C PRO A 103 14.91 19.81 -13.15
N GLY A 104 15.30 21.04 -12.80
CA GLY A 104 15.36 21.52 -11.42
C GLY A 104 16.26 20.67 -10.50
N ASN A 105 16.16 20.93 -9.21
CA ASN A 105 16.87 20.14 -8.18
C ASN A 105 16.06 18.94 -7.67
N GLY A 106 14.92 18.66 -8.31
CA GLY A 106 14.00 17.60 -7.90
C GLY A 106 13.03 18.01 -6.79
N GLY A 107 12.02 17.18 -6.56
CA GLY A 107 11.07 17.34 -5.47
C GLY A 107 11.53 16.65 -4.15
N PRO A 108 10.75 16.80 -3.07
CA PRO A 108 11.02 16.09 -1.83
C PRO A 108 11.02 14.57 -2.03
N LEU A 109 11.96 13.89 -1.40
CA LEU A 109 12.06 12.44 -1.41
C LEU A 109 11.24 11.84 -0.26
N ARG A 110 10.75 10.62 -0.46
CA ARG A 110 10.22 9.82 0.65
C ARG A 110 11.36 9.42 1.56
N LEU A 111 11.22 9.71 2.85
CA LEU A 111 12.19 9.31 3.87
C LEU A 111 11.71 8.03 4.56
N PRO A 112 12.64 7.15 4.98
CA PRO A 112 12.28 6.00 5.81
C PRO A 112 11.85 6.45 7.21
N PHE A 113 11.19 5.54 7.94
CA PHE A 113 10.84 5.74 9.34
C PHE A 113 12.09 6.04 10.17
N ASP A 114 12.05 7.10 10.95
CA ASP A 114 13.16 7.67 11.67
C ASP A 114 12.84 7.93 13.16
N PRO A 115 13.82 8.34 13.98
CA PRO A 115 13.60 8.64 15.41
C PRO A 115 12.57 9.74 15.67
N GLU A 116 12.39 10.71 14.77
CA GLU A 116 11.43 11.79 14.91
C GLU A 116 10.00 11.27 14.73
N MET A 117 9.75 10.47 13.68
CA MET A 117 8.46 9.81 13.47
C MET A 117 8.17 8.79 14.58
N CYS A 118 9.18 8.09 15.09
CA CYS A 118 9.03 7.19 16.23
C CYS A 118 8.54 7.94 17.47
N ALA A 119 9.10 9.11 17.77
CA ALA A 119 8.64 9.95 18.89
C ALA A 119 7.16 10.39 18.72
N VAL A 120 6.71 10.63 17.49
CA VAL A 120 5.28 10.91 17.23
C VAL A 120 4.42 9.67 17.50
N VAL A 121 4.85 8.48 17.09
CA VAL A 121 4.14 7.22 17.38
C VAL A 121 4.03 6.99 18.90
N GLU A 122 5.12 7.21 19.66
CA GLU A 122 5.13 7.11 21.13
C GLU A 122 4.15 8.09 21.78
N GLN A 123 4.02 9.29 21.23
CA GLN A 123 3.09 10.31 21.70
C GLN A 123 1.63 9.96 21.39
N LEU A 124 1.34 9.52 20.15
CA LEU A 124 -0.01 9.28 19.66
C LEU A 124 -0.58 7.92 20.11
N ARG A 125 0.30 6.94 20.38
CA ARG A 125 -0.04 5.58 20.84
C ARG A 125 -1.13 4.93 19.99
N PRO A 126 -0.93 4.78 18.66
CA PRO A 126 -1.89 4.07 17.82
C PRO A 126 -1.97 2.60 18.23
N GLU A 127 -3.09 1.94 17.99
CA GLU A 127 -3.24 0.51 18.26
C GLU A 127 -2.39 -0.34 17.33
N VAL A 128 -2.16 0.14 16.09
CA VAL A 128 -1.42 -0.61 15.06
C VAL A 128 -0.40 0.31 14.38
N VAL A 129 0.80 -0.23 14.16
CA VAL A 129 1.81 0.36 13.26
C VAL A 129 2.20 -0.69 12.23
N SER A 130 2.13 -0.33 10.95
CA SER A 130 2.56 -1.23 9.87
C SER A 130 3.78 -0.68 9.13
N PHE A 131 4.66 -1.60 8.72
CA PHE A 131 5.88 -1.27 8.01
C PHE A 131 5.92 -1.92 6.62
N HIS A 132 6.40 -1.15 5.65
CA HIS A 132 6.62 -1.58 4.27
C HIS A 132 8.13 -1.47 3.94
N PHE A 133 8.67 -2.38 3.14
CA PHE A 133 10.12 -2.51 2.86
C PHE A 133 10.94 -2.88 4.11
N ALA A 134 10.63 -4.00 4.75
CA ALA A 134 11.22 -4.50 5.99
C ALA A 134 10.66 -3.83 7.28
N LEU A 135 11.48 -3.81 8.31
CA LEU A 135 11.22 -3.18 9.62
C LEU A 135 12.24 -2.07 9.86
N PRO A 136 11.95 -1.12 10.75
CA PRO A 136 12.92 -0.12 11.17
C PRO A 136 14.06 -0.77 11.95
N GLU A 137 15.07 0.03 12.28
CA GLU A 137 16.17 -0.39 13.17
C GLU A 137 15.62 -0.97 14.48
N PRO A 138 16.27 -1.99 15.06
CA PRO A 138 15.74 -2.73 16.22
C PRO A 138 15.36 -1.83 17.41
N GLU A 139 16.12 -0.76 17.66
CA GLU A 139 15.83 0.19 18.73
C GLU A 139 14.50 0.94 18.49
N LEU A 140 14.24 1.34 17.25
CA LEU A 140 12.98 2.01 16.90
C LEU A 140 11.79 1.04 16.94
N LEU A 141 11.98 -0.20 16.50
CA LEU A 141 10.95 -1.24 16.58
C LEU A 141 10.54 -1.49 18.03
N GLU A 142 11.53 -1.60 18.93
CA GLU A 142 11.27 -1.81 20.36
C GLU A 142 10.52 -0.64 21.00
N ARG A 143 10.86 0.59 20.62
CA ARG A 143 10.15 1.79 21.08
C ARG A 143 8.69 1.78 20.62
N VAL A 144 8.41 1.44 19.35
CA VAL A 144 7.05 1.31 18.81
C VAL A 144 6.24 0.28 19.60
N LYS A 145 6.83 -0.90 19.87
CA LYS A 145 6.19 -1.95 20.68
C LYS A 145 5.98 -1.51 22.13
N SER A 146 6.96 -0.85 22.74
CA SER A 146 6.86 -0.35 24.10
C SER A 146 5.80 0.75 24.25
N ALA A 147 5.44 1.47 23.17
CA ALA A 147 4.32 2.38 23.15
C ALA A 147 2.95 1.67 23.16
N GLY A 148 2.93 0.34 23.02
CA GLY A 148 1.73 -0.50 23.06
C GLY A 148 1.12 -0.80 21.69
N ALA A 149 1.79 -0.44 20.59
CA ALA A 149 1.30 -0.71 19.24
C ALA A 149 1.58 -2.16 18.82
N MET A 150 0.59 -2.81 18.20
CA MET A 150 0.79 -4.04 17.45
C MET A 150 1.51 -3.73 16.14
N VAL A 151 2.48 -4.54 15.78
CA VAL A 151 3.31 -4.32 14.60
C VAL A 151 2.92 -5.27 13.48
N ILE A 152 2.61 -4.73 12.31
CA ILE A 152 2.33 -5.48 11.09
C ILE A 152 3.47 -5.28 10.09
N GLY A 153 4.08 -6.38 9.61
CA GLY A 153 5.09 -6.36 8.55
C GLY A 153 4.52 -6.76 7.20
N ASN A 154 5.11 -6.29 6.10
CA ASN A 154 4.75 -6.70 4.75
C ASN A 154 5.79 -7.66 4.17
N ALA A 155 5.36 -8.78 3.60
CA ALA A 155 6.20 -9.79 2.97
C ALA A 155 5.68 -10.15 1.58
N THR A 156 6.59 -10.41 0.65
CA THR A 156 6.30 -10.88 -0.72
C THR A 156 6.77 -12.31 -0.94
N THR A 157 7.55 -12.86 0.00
CA THR A 157 8.05 -14.24 -0.01
C THR A 157 7.90 -14.90 1.35
N VAL A 158 7.97 -16.22 1.37
CA VAL A 158 7.93 -17.00 2.63
C VAL A 158 9.14 -16.71 3.51
N GLU A 159 10.30 -16.49 2.92
CA GLU A 159 11.54 -16.12 3.61
C GLU A 159 11.37 -14.79 4.33
N GLU A 160 10.79 -13.79 3.66
CA GLU A 160 10.47 -12.49 4.27
C GLU A 160 9.47 -12.64 5.44
N ALA A 161 8.46 -13.51 5.28
CA ALA A 161 7.50 -13.78 6.35
C ALA A 161 8.18 -14.40 7.58
N ARG A 162 9.06 -15.40 7.40
CA ARG A 162 9.85 -15.99 8.49
C ARG A 162 10.77 -14.95 9.13
N TRP A 163 11.40 -14.09 8.34
CA TRP A 163 12.27 -13.04 8.82
C TRP A 163 11.52 -12.03 9.72
N LEU A 164 10.30 -11.65 9.32
CA LEU A 164 9.42 -10.77 10.08
C LEU A 164 8.94 -11.44 11.37
N ALA A 165 8.46 -12.69 11.29
CA ALA A 165 8.00 -13.45 12.44
C ALA A 165 9.10 -13.63 13.51
N ALA A 166 10.35 -13.92 13.06
CA ALA A 166 11.50 -14.04 13.95
C ALA A 166 11.86 -12.73 14.68
N ARG A 167 11.37 -11.56 14.19
CA ARG A 167 11.54 -10.25 14.82
C ARG A 167 10.31 -9.82 15.61
N GLY A 168 9.37 -10.74 15.79
CA GLY A 168 8.23 -10.59 16.69
C GLY A 168 7.19 -9.59 16.18
N VAL A 169 6.91 -9.53 14.89
CA VAL A 169 5.70 -8.83 14.39
C VAL A 169 4.47 -9.59 14.82
N ASP A 170 3.35 -8.89 15.02
CA ASP A 170 2.10 -9.45 15.51
C ASP A 170 1.22 -10.01 14.37
N ALA A 171 1.38 -9.50 13.14
CA ALA A 171 0.74 -10.03 11.93
C ALA A 171 1.59 -9.74 10.69
N ILE A 172 1.36 -10.48 9.59
CA ILE A 172 2.13 -10.35 8.36
C ILE A 172 1.17 -10.19 7.18
N ILE A 173 1.40 -9.13 6.37
CA ILE A 173 0.74 -8.95 5.09
C ILE A 173 1.46 -9.82 4.05
N ALA A 174 0.73 -10.75 3.44
CA ALA A 174 1.14 -11.52 2.28
C ALA A 174 0.82 -10.70 1.02
N GLN A 175 1.79 -9.98 0.49
CA GLN A 175 1.61 -9.16 -0.70
C GLN A 175 1.89 -9.98 -1.97
N GLY A 176 0.82 -10.36 -2.68
CA GLY A 176 0.92 -11.07 -3.95
C GLY A 176 1.36 -10.17 -5.11
N PHE A 177 1.81 -10.80 -6.19
CA PHE A 177 2.24 -10.16 -7.44
C PHE A 177 1.15 -9.26 -8.06
N GLU A 178 -0.13 -9.51 -7.78
CA GLU A 178 -1.28 -8.78 -8.30
C GLU A 178 -1.50 -7.42 -7.64
N ALA A 179 -0.82 -7.15 -6.52
CA ALA A 179 -1.03 -5.93 -5.75
C ALA A 179 -0.64 -4.67 -6.52
N GLY A 180 -1.40 -3.59 -6.33
CA GLY A 180 -1.07 -2.25 -6.81
C GLY A 180 -0.05 -1.54 -5.92
N GLY A 181 0.65 -0.56 -6.48
CA GLY A 181 1.70 0.17 -5.79
C GLY A 181 3.01 -0.63 -5.73
N HIS A 182 3.90 -0.19 -4.85
CA HIS A 182 5.23 -0.79 -4.72
C HIS A 182 5.18 -2.23 -4.20
N THR A 183 5.98 -3.11 -4.84
CA THR A 183 6.29 -4.39 -4.20
C THR A 183 7.15 -4.13 -2.95
N GLY A 184 6.68 -4.64 -1.81
CA GLY A 184 7.36 -4.44 -0.53
C GLY A 184 8.53 -5.37 -0.29
N ARG A 185 9.08 -5.98 -1.34
CA ARG A 185 10.20 -6.92 -1.28
C ARG A 185 11.43 -6.25 -0.66
N PHE A 186 12.10 -6.97 0.25
CA PHE A 186 13.28 -6.48 0.95
C PHE A 186 14.38 -7.53 1.13
N LEU A 187 14.08 -8.83 0.94
CA LEU A 187 15.07 -9.88 0.82
C LEU A 187 15.15 -10.30 -0.66
N GLY A 188 16.14 -9.74 -1.37
CA GLY A 188 16.29 -9.94 -2.80
C GLY A 188 15.54 -8.91 -3.65
N SER A 189 15.79 -8.89 -4.93
CA SER A 189 15.27 -7.88 -5.86
C SER A 189 14.79 -8.43 -7.20
N ASP A 190 14.94 -9.74 -7.46
CA ASP A 190 14.55 -10.32 -8.75
C ASP A 190 13.01 -10.40 -8.88
N PRO A 191 12.41 -9.63 -9.80
CA PRO A 191 10.97 -9.68 -10.02
C PRO A 191 10.49 -11.01 -10.60
N ALA A 192 11.36 -11.83 -11.17
CA ALA A 192 11.02 -13.15 -11.71
C ALA A 192 10.62 -14.15 -10.60
N GLU A 193 11.05 -13.90 -9.36
CA GLU A 193 10.67 -14.71 -8.19
C GLU A 193 9.36 -14.26 -7.53
N ALA A 194 8.65 -13.27 -8.12
CA ALA A 194 7.40 -12.79 -7.56
C ALA A 194 6.31 -13.86 -7.60
N MET A 195 5.59 -14.00 -6.50
CA MET A 195 4.57 -15.03 -6.32
C MET A 195 3.16 -14.42 -6.34
N GLY A 196 2.25 -15.09 -7.04
CA GLY A 196 0.81 -14.75 -7.02
C GLY A 196 0.18 -15.07 -5.67
N LEU A 197 -0.82 -14.30 -5.28
CA LEU A 197 -1.43 -14.36 -3.95
C LEU A 197 -2.02 -15.74 -3.62
N PHE A 198 -2.61 -16.41 -4.62
CA PHE A 198 -3.21 -17.73 -4.47
C PHE A 198 -2.21 -18.80 -3.98
N ALA A 199 -0.96 -18.73 -4.45
CA ALA A 199 0.12 -19.62 -4.03
C ALA A 199 0.84 -19.13 -2.76
N LEU A 200 0.87 -17.81 -2.55
CA LEU A 200 1.62 -17.20 -1.44
C LEU A 200 0.94 -17.41 -0.09
N ILE A 201 -0.38 -17.24 -0.01
CA ILE A 201 -1.14 -17.33 1.25
C ILE A 201 -0.91 -18.66 1.96
N PRO A 202 -1.18 -19.84 1.36
CA PRO A 202 -1.06 -21.10 2.09
C PRO A 202 0.39 -21.36 2.52
N GLN A 203 1.36 -21.05 1.69
CA GLN A 203 2.77 -21.22 2.04
C GLN A 203 3.20 -20.34 3.22
N MET A 204 2.71 -19.10 3.29
CA MET A 204 2.97 -18.24 4.46
C MET A 204 2.22 -18.73 5.69
N ALA A 205 0.95 -19.08 5.56
CA ALA A 205 0.13 -19.59 6.68
C ALA A 205 0.73 -20.85 7.32
N ASP A 206 1.33 -21.72 6.51
CA ASP A 206 2.03 -22.93 6.99
C ASP A 206 3.41 -22.59 7.61
N ALA A 207 4.03 -21.48 7.22
CA ALA A 207 5.40 -21.13 7.59
C ALA A 207 5.51 -20.29 8.87
N VAL A 208 4.43 -19.61 9.30
CA VAL A 208 4.42 -18.69 10.45
C VAL A 208 3.21 -18.93 11.35
N SER A 209 3.34 -18.62 12.65
CA SER A 209 2.24 -18.76 13.62
C SER A 209 1.36 -17.52 13.77
N VAL A 210 1.84 -16.35 13.34
CA VAL A 210 1.09 -15.10 13.43
C VAL A 210 0.01 -15.01 12.34
N PRO A 211 -1.05 -14.22 12.52
CA PRO A 211 -2.07 -14.00 11.50
C PRO A 211 -1.49 -13.52 10.17
N VAL A 212 -1.94 -14.12 9.06
CA VAL A 212 -1.58 -13.72 7.71
C VAL A 212 -2.71 -12.88 7.09
N ILE A 213 -2.36 -11.71 6.56
CA ILE A 213 -3.28 -10.75 5.92
C ILE A 213 -3.04 -10.79 4.42
N ALA A 214 -3.99 -11.26 3.63
CA ALA A 214 -3.85 -11.36 2.18
C ALA A 214 -3.96 -9.99 1.51
N ALA A 215 -3.03 -9.62 0.62
CA ALA A 215 -3.03 -8.34 -0.10
C ALA A 215 -2.66 -8.52 -1.58
N GLY A 216 -3.47 -7.97 -2.47
CA GLY A 216 -3.29 -8.07 -3.92
C GLY A 216 -4.33 -8.99 -4.58
N GLY A 217 -4.81 -8.65 -5.78
CA GLY A 217 -5.77 -9.46 -6.51
C GLY A 217 -7.16 -9.59 -5.91
N VAL A 218 -7.41 -9.10 -4.71
CA VAL A 218 -8.71 -9.16 -4.02
C VAL A 218 -9.50 -7.89 -4.32
N GLY A 219 -10.63 -8.01 -5.03
CA GLY A 219 -11.46 -6.88 -5.44
C GLY A 219 -12.91 -6.97 -4.97
N ASP A 220 -13.38 -8.16 -4.57
CA ASP A 220 -14.76 -8.41 -4.13
C ASP A 220 -14.85 -9.54 -3.09
N GLY A 221 -16.08 -9.88 -2.67
CA GLY A 221 -16.34 -10.92 -1.66
C GLY A 221 -15.84 -12.32 -2.04
N ARG A 222 -15.76 -12.64 -3.34
CA ARG A 222 -15.22 -13.93 -3.83
C ARG A 222 -13.73 -14.06 -3.50
N GLY A 223 -12.98 -12.98 -3.75
CA GLY A 223 -11.55 -12.93 -3.44
C GLY A 223 -11.28 -12.98 -1.93
N ILE A 224 -12.13 -12.34 -1.11
CA ILE A 224 -12.03 -12.41 0.36
C ILE A 224 -12.29 -13.85 0.83
N ALA A 225 -13.38 -14.48 0.39
CA ALA A 225 -13.71 -15.84 0.76
C ALA A 225 -12.60 -16.84 0.36
N ALA A 226 -12.06 -16.70 -0.86
CA ALA A 226 -10.94 -17.52 -1.33
C ALA A 226 -9.69 -17.33 -0.47
N ALA A 227 -9.32 -16.10 -0.10
CA ALA A 227 -8.18 -15.83 0.77
C ALA A 227 -8.34 -16.49 2.14
N MET A 228 -9.54 -16.44 2.74
CA MET A 228 -9.85 -17.10 4.01
C MET A 228 -9.72 -18.62 3.92
N VAL A 229 -10.23 -19.22 2.84
CA VAL A 229 -10.11 -20.68 2.60
C VAL A 229 -8.66 -21.11 2.45
N LEU A 230 -7.81 -20.25 1.87
CA LEU A 230 -6.36 -20.48 1.70
C LEU A 230 -5.56 -20.32 3.00
N GLY A 231 -6.16 -19.85 4.09
CA GLY A 231 -5.51 -19.72 5.40
C GLY A 231 -5.19 -18.28 5.82
N ALA A 232 -5.67 -17.26 5.10
CA ALA A 232 -5.58 -15.89 5.58
C ALA A 232 -6.53 -15.64 6.76
N SER A 233 -6.10 -14.83 7.73
CA SER A 233 -6.92 -14.37 8.87
C SER A 233 -7.62 -13.05 8.59
N ALA A 234 -7.16 -12.29 7.58
CA ALA A 234 -7.73 -11.03 7.11
C ALA A 234 -7.32 -10.75 5.66
N VAL A 235 -7.92 -9.72 5.07
CA VAL A 235 -7.52 -9.19 3.76
C VAL A 235 -7.20 -7.70 3.85
N GLN A 236 -6.17 -7.25 3.15
CA GLN A 236 -5.87 -5.84 2.95
C GLN A 236 -6.27 -5.40 1.54
N LEU A 237 -7.20 -4.46 1.45
CA LEU A 237 -7.78 -3.98 0.20
C LEU A 237 -7.28 -2.56 -0.11
N GLY A 238 -6.60 -2.39 -1.24
CA GLY A 238 -6.18 -1.08 -1.75
C GLY A 238 -7.08 -0.64 -2.90
N THR A 239 -6.90 -1.24 -4.05
CA THR A 239 -7.52 -0.84 -5.30
C THR A 239 -9.06 -0.88 -5.26
N ALA A 240 -9.66 -1.80 -4.52
CA ALA A 240 -11.10 -1.82 -4.30
C ALA A 240 -11.60 -0.50 -3.69
N TYR A 241 -10.89 0.06 -2.73
CA TYR A 241 -11.21 1.35 -2.14
C TYR A 241 -10.91 2.56 -3.03
N LEU A 242 -10.07 2.44 -4.08
CA LEU A 242 -9.84 3.56 -5.02
C LEU A 242 -11.11 3.98 -5.75
N HIS A 243 -12.10 3.09 -5.85
CA HIS A 243 -13.41 3.42 -6.44
C HIS A 243 -14.30 4.25 -5.51
N SER A 244 -14.01 4.29 -4.20
CA SER A 244 -14.79 5.04 -3.23
C SER A 244 -14.62 6.56 -3.41
N PRO A 245 -15.70 7.34 -3.22
CA PRO A 245 -15.65 8.81 -3.38
C PRO A 245 -14.72 9.51 -2.38
N GLU A 246 -14.39 8.87 -1.27
CA GLU A 246 -13.48 9.41 -0.24
C GLU A 246 -12.01 9.44 -0.68
N THR A 247 -11.65 8.81 -1.81
CA THR A 247 -10.27 8.85 -2.31
C THR A 247 -9.99 10.12 -3.11
N PRO A 248 -8.86 10.81 -2.88
CA PRO A 248 -8.50 12.04 -3.58
C PRO A 248 -7.85 11.80 -4.95
N ILE A 249 -8.02 10.62 -5.55
CA ILE A 249 -7.46 10.34 -6.88
C ILE A 249 -8.14 11.17 -7.97
N SER A 250 -7.39 11.48 -9.04
CA SER A 250 -7.93 12.24 -10.18
C SER A 250 -9.05 11.48 -10.89
N ALA A 251 -9.94 12.23 -11.56
CA ALA A 251 -10.98 11.64 -12.40
C ALA A 251 -10.38 10.76 -13.51
N ALA A 252 -9.23 11.14 -14.06
CA ALA A 252 -8.49 10.35 -15.05
C ALA A 252 -8.00 9.01 -14.46
N HIS A 253 -7.42 9.01 -13.25
CA HIS A 253 -7.04 7.77 -12.58
C HIS A 253 -8.25 6.87 -12.35
N ARG A 254 -9.34 7.42 -11.82
CA ARG A 254 -10.58 6.69 -11.55
C ARG A 254 -11.19 6.06 -12.81
N ALA A 255 -11.24 6.79 -13.92
CA ALA A 255 -11.75 6.27 -15.19
C ALA A 255 -10.93 5.08 -15.70
N ARG A 256 -9.61 5.09 -15.53
CA ARG A 256 -8.72 4.03 -16.01
C ARG A 256 -8.70 2.78 -15.12
N LEU A 257 -9.22 2.82 -13.90
CA LEU A 257 -9.33 1.63 -13.05
C LEU A 257 -10.18 0.52 -13.69
N THR A 258 -11.20 0.89 -14.45
CA THR A 258 -12.11 -0.07 -15.10
C THR A 258 -11.51 -0.73 -16.33
N GLU A 259 -10.46 -0.16 -16.92
CA GLU A 259 -9.77 -0.72 -18.09
C GLU A 259 -8.95 -1.97 -17.75
N GLY A 260 -8.46 -2.10 -16.51
CA GLY A 260 -7.74 -3.26 -16.00
C GLY A 260 -6.32 -3.47 -16.51
N HIS A 261 -5.80 -2.59 -17.36
CA HIS A 261 -4.46 -2.68 -17.92
C HIS A 261 -3.40 -2.16 -16.94
N THR A 262 -2.91 -3.03 -16.07
CA THR A 262 -1.84 -2.70 -15.12
C THR A 262 -0.52 -3.35 -15.50
N VAL A 263 0.58 -2.68 -15.19
CA VAL A 263 1.94 -3.13 -15.45
C VAL A 263 2.84 -2.78 -14.27
N PHE A 264 3.86 -3.60 -14.03
CA PHE A 264 4.97 -3.19 -13.16
C PHE A 264 5.89 -2.21 -13.87
N THR A 265 6.30 -1.16 -13.17
CA THR A 265 7.24 -0.17 -13.67
C THR A 265 8.14 0.35 -12.55
N ASN A 266 9.38 0.70 -12.89
CA ASN A 266 10.28 1.44 -12.00
C ASN A 266 10.41 2.93 -12.39
N LEU A 267 9.77 3.37 -13.49
CA LEU A 267 9.95 4.72 -14.06
C LEU A 267 9.50 5.83 -13.12
N MET A 268 8.47 5.56 -12.31
CA MET A 268 7.84 6.62 -11.49
C MET A 268 8.66 6.98 -10.23
N THR A 269 9.37 5.99 -9.66
CA THR A 269 10.01 6.15 -8.36
C THR A 269 11.39 5.51 -8.23
N GLY A 270 11.77 4.67 -9.19
CA GLY A 270 12.96 3.83 -9.12
C GLY A 270 12.71 2.44 -8.48
N GLY A 271 11.64 2.31 -7.72
CA GLY A 271 11.19 1.03 -7.16
C GLY A 271 10.14 0.38 -8.05
N LEU A 272 10.17 -0.96 -8.11
CA LEU A 272 9.17 -1.71 -8.87
C LEU A 272 7.79 -1.56 -8.23
N ALA A 273 6.83 -1.02 -8.99
CA ALA A 273 5.47 -0.77 -8.53
C ALA A 273 4.46 -1.04 -9.65
N ARG A 274 3.28 -1.56 -9.29
CA ARG A 274 2.21 -1.84 -10.25
C ARG A 274 1.23 -0.67 -10.33
N GLY A 275 0.98 -0.22 -11.55
CA GLY A 275 -0.01 0.82 -11.83
C GLY A 275 -0.65 0.66 -13.19
N VAL A 276 -1.61 1.53 -13.48
CA VAL A 276 -2.19 1.65 -14.80
C VAL A 276 -1.12 2.12 -15.78
N ARG A 277 -1.06 1.50 -16.94
CA ARG A 277 -0.13 1.83 -18.02
C ARG A 277 -0.38 3.25 -18.54
N GLY A 278 0.64 4.09 -18.57
CA GLY A 278 0.57 5.47 -19.03
C GLY A 278 1.58 5.77 -20.12
N ARG A 279 1.50 6.98 -20.70
CA ARG A 279 2.34 7.41 -21.83
C ARG A 279 3.84 7.19 -21.61
N LEU A 280 4.36 7.53 -20.44
CA LEU A 280 5.78 7.33 -20.14
C LEU A 280 6.20 5.86 -20.25
N VAL A 281 5.34 4.94 -19.80
CA VAL A 281 5.56 3.49 -19.92
C VAL A 281 5.44 3.02 -21.37
N ASP A 282 4.51 3.59 -22.14
CA ASP A 282 4.32 3.26 -23.55
C ASP A 282 5.53 3.63 -24.40
N GLU A 283 6.13 4.79 -24.13
CA GLU A 283 7.24 5.34 -24.92
C GLU A 283 8.61 4.81 -24.48
N LEU A 284 8.82 4.61 -23.17
CA LEU A 284 10.13 4.17 -22.65
C LEU A 284 10.24 2.66 -22.35
N GLY A 285 9.10 1.95 -22.35
CA GLY A 285 9.02 0.59 -21.81
C GLY A 285 8.80 0.59 -20.29
N PRO A 286 8.36 -0.54 -19.71
CA PRO A 286 7.94 -0.57 -18.31
C PRO A 286 9.10 -0.50 -17.30
N VAL A 287 10.28 -0.98 -17.66
CA VAL A 287 11.45 -1.04 -16.77
C VAL A 287 12.67 -0.51 -17.49
N ARG A 288 13.43 0.36 -16.83
CA ARG A 288 14.65 0.98 -17.36
C ARG A 288 15.75 0.95 -16.32
N ASP A 289 16.94 0.53 -16.72
CA ASP A 289 18.12 0.53 -15.88
C ASP A 289 18.64 1.94 -15.58
N GLU A 290 18.29 2.91 -16.45
CA GLU A 290 18.63 4.33 -16.28
C GLU A 290 17.83 4.98 -15.13
N ALA A 291 16.69 4.42 -14.73
CA ALA A 291 15.94 4.91 -13.58
C ALA A 291 16.71 4.61 -12.29
N PRO A 292 17.11 5.64 -11.52
CA PRO A 292 17.88 5.44 -10.30
C PRO A 292 17.04 4.71 -9.24
N PRO A 293 17.69 4.05 -8.26
CA PRO A 293 16.99 3.30 -7.23
C PRO A 293 15.97 4.15 -6.45
N TYR A 294 14.95 3.47 -5.91
CA TYR A 294 13.93 4.09 -5.06
C TYR A 294 14.55 4.86 -3.88
N PRO A 295 14.09 6.10 -3.57
CA PRO A 295 12.98 6.84 -4.20
C PRO A 295 13.44 7.89 -5.23
N LEU A 296 14.64 7.81 -5.76
CA LEU A 296 15.34 8.93 -6.46
C LEU A 296 14.73 9.28 -7.82
N ALA A 297 14.17 8.32 -8.57
CA ALA A 297 13.64 8.60 -9.91
C ALA A 297 12.49 9.61 -9.90
N SER A 298 11.70 9.65 -8.81
CA SER A 298 10.55 10.54 -8.69
C SER A 298 10.92 12.02 -8.71
N ALA A 299 12.09 12.38 -8.20
CA ALA A 299 12.55 13.77 -8.13
C ALA A 299 12.75 14.39 -9.52
N ALA A 300 13.42 13.66 -10.43
CA ALA A 300 13.61 14.11 -11.80
C ALA A 300 12.30 14.14 -12.60
N LEU A 301 11.37 13.21 -12.33
CA LEU A 301 10.09 13.15 -13.03
C LEU A 301 9.08 14.21 -12.56
N ALA A 302 9.21 14.74 -11.35
CA ALA A 302 8.23 15.63 -10.73
C ALA A 302 7.90 16.89 -11.55
N PRO A 303 8.85 17.64 -12.17
CA PRO A 303 8.53 18.80 -13.00
C PRO A 303 7.68 18.43 -14.22
N ILE A 304 8.03 17.35 -14.92
CA ILE A 304 7.28 16.84 -16.09
C ILE A 304 5.87 16.47 -15.66
N ARG A 305 5.73 15.67 -14.60
CA ARG A 305 4.42 15.26 -14.08
C ARG A 305 3.53 16.46 -13.76
N SER A 306 4.07 17.44 -13.05
CA SER A 306 3.31 18.63 -12.66
C SER A 306 2.83 19.45 -13.86
N ALA A 307 3.66 19.58 -14.90
CA ALA A 307 3.30 20.32 -16.12
C ALA A 307 2.29 19.52 -16.97
N ALA A 308 2.52 18.22 -17.12
CA ALA A 308 1.62 17.34 -17.86
C ALA A 308 0.22 17.30 -17.23
N GLU A 309 0.11 17.14 -15.90
CA GLU A 309 -1.16 17.15 -15.18
C GLU A 309 -1.92 18.48 -15.37
N LYS A 310 -1.21 19.63 -15.39
CA LYS A 310 -1.81 20.94 -15.69
C LYS A 310 -2.32 21.04 -17.13
N ALA A 311 -1.68 20.34 -18.05
CA ALA A 311 -2.11 20.24 -19.45
C ALA A 311 -3.20 19.17 -19.68
N GLY A 312 -3.64 18.47 -18.63
CA GLY A 312 -4.64 17.38 -18.73
C GLY A 312 -4.05 16.04 -19.16
N GLU A 313 -2.72 15.89 -19.19
CA GLU A 313 -2.02 14.66 -19.53
C GLU A 313 -1.57 13.95 -18.24
N TYR A 314 -2.16 12.80 -17.95
CA TYR A 314 -1.93 12.06 -16.71
C TYR A 314 -0.97 10.85 -16.87
N GLY A 315 -0.45 10.64 -18.08
CA GLY A 315 0.41 9.48 -18.39
C GLY A 315 1.83 9.52 -17.83
N PHE A 316 2.21 10.60 -17.11
CA PHE A 316 3.53 10.82 -16.49
C PHE A 316 3.52 10.69 -14.98
N GLY A 317 2.39 10.36 -14.38
CA GLY A 317 2.22 10.21 -12.92
C GLY A 317 1.93 8.79 -12.48
N PRO A 318 2.16 8.48 -11.20
CA PRO A 318 1.84 7.18 -10.65
C PRO A 318 0.31 7.04 -10.51
N MET A 319 -0.29 6.18 -11.31
CA MET A 319 -1.67 5.74 -11.18
C MET A 319 -1.67 4.30 -10.66
N TRP A 320 -1.32 4.14 -9.37
CA TRP A 320 -1.19 2.81 -8.77
C TRP A 320 -2.51 2.07 -8.71
N ALA A 321 -2.52 0.84 -9.19
CA ALA A 321 -3.67 -0.06 -9.17
C ALA A 321 -3.22 -1.51 -9.32
N GLY A 322 -3.88 -2.42 -8.61
CA GLY A 322 -3.68 -3.87 -8.74
C GLY A 322 -4.51 -4.48 -9.87
N GLN A 323 -4.28 -5.75 -10.15
CA GLN A 323 -4.93 -6.46 -11.26
C GLN A 323 -6.44 -6.65 -11.08
N ALA A 324 -6.94 -6.59 -9.84
CA ALA A 324 -8.37 -6.67 -9.55
C ALA A 324 -9.12 -5.33 -9.69
N ALA A 325 -8.50 -4.30 -10.28
CA ALA A 325 -9.12 -2.97 -10.44
C ALA A 325 -10.51 -3.00 -11.09
N PRO A 326 -10.77 -3.80 -12.16
CA PRO A 326 -12.10 -3.85 -12.78
C PRO A 326 -13.20 -4.44 -11.90
N LEU A 327 -12.87 -5.09 -10.78
CA LEU A 327 -13.85 -5.67 -9.85
C LEU A 327 -14.35 -4.67 -8.81
N GLY A 328 -13.74 -3.47 -8.75
CA GLY A 328 -14.07 -2.45 -7.77
C GLY A 328 -15.47 -1.87 -7.97
N GLN A 329 -16.07 -1.37 -6.89
CA GLN A 329 -17.41 -0.80 -6.85
C GLN A 329 -17.36 0.63 -6.33
N ALA A 330 -18.05 1.55 -7.02
CA ALA A 330 -18.10 2.97 -6.66
C ALA A 330 -19.12 3.20 -5.53
N LEU A 331 -18.79 2.74 -4.32
CA LEU A 331 -19.58 2.88 -3.10
C LEU A 331 -18.80 3.70 -2.06
N PRO A 332 -19.50 4.41 -1.15
CA PRO A 332 -18.86 4.98 0.04
C PRO A 332 -18.09 3.92 0.82
N ALA A 333 -16.92 4.25 1.35
CA ALA A 333 -16.01 3.29 1.97
C ALA A 333 -16.66 2.44 3.08
N ALA A 334 -17.50 3.04 3.91
CA ALA A 334 -18.22 2.31 4.96
C ALA A 334 -19.24 1.30 4.40
N GLU A 335 -19.92 1.64 3.32
CA GLU A 335 -20.87 0.76 2.64
C GLU A 335 -20.13 -0.37 1.90
N LEU A 336 -19.07 -0.01 1.16
CA LEU A 336 -18.21 -0.97 0.48
C LEU A 336 -17.66 -2.02 1.46
N THR A 337 -17.13 -1.58 2.59
CA THR A 337 -16.58 -2.47 3.64
C THR A 337 -17.62 -3.48 4.11
N ARG A 338 -18.81 -2.99 4.50
CA ARG A 338 -19.89 -3.89 4.98
C ARG A 338 -20.38 -4.84 3.90
N LYS A 339 -20.52 -4.34 2.67
CA LYS A 339 -20.93 -5.18 1.54
C LYS A 339 -19.92 -6.28 1.25
N LEU A 340 -18.64 -5.95 1.16
CA LEU A 340 -17.58 -6.93 0.90
C LEU A 340 -17.51 -8.01 1.97
N ALA A 341 -17.66 -7.63 3.24
CA ALA A 341 -17.70 -8.58 4.35
C ALA A 341 -18.94 -9.50 4.29
N ALA A 342 -20.11 -8.92 4.00
CA ALA A 342 -21.36 -9.69 3.89
C ALA A 342 -21.32 -10.67 2.70
N ASP A 343 -20.86 -10.22 1.53
CA ASP A 343 -20.72 -11.05 0.34
C ASP A 343 -19.77 -12.23 0.59
N ALA A 344 -18.63 -11.99 1.24
CA ALA A 344 -17.67 -13.03 1.58
C ALA A 344 -18.25 -14.06 2.56
N LEU A 345 -18.93 -13.61 3.61
CA LEU A 345 -19.59 -14.50 4.56
C LEU A 345 -20.68 -15.35 3.90
N ALA A 346 -21.49 -14.77 3.01
CA ALA A 346 -22.51 -15.52 2.27
C ALA A 346 -21.90 -16.66 1.45
N ILE A 347 -20.76 -16.42 0.80
CA ILE A 347 -20.02 -17.45 0.05
C ILE A 347 -19.48 -18.55 0.99
N LEU A 348 -18.84 -18.15 2.09
CA LEU A 348 -18.26 -19.10 3.07
C LEU A 348 -19.34 -19.97 3.74
N GLU A 349 -20.56 -19.47 3.86
CA GLU A 349 -21.71 -20.20 4.37
C GLU A 349 -22.46 -21.04 3.30
N GLY A 350 -21.99 -21.07 2.04
CA GLY A 350 -22.61 -21.78 0.94
C GLY A 350 -23.93 -21.16 0.45
N ARG A 351 -24.11 -19.84 0.69
CA ARG A 351 -25.32 -19.08 0.30
C ARG A 351 -25.06 -18.10 -0.87
N GLY A 352 -23.83 -18.17 -1.44
CA GLY A 352 -23.41 -17.30 -2.54
C GLY A 352 -23.67 -17.87 -3.92
#